data_fdf4268184cbcafe697dba57a4854458
#
_entry.id   fdf4268184cbcafe697dba57a4854458
#
_cell.length_a   1.000
_cell.length_b   1.000
_cell.length_c   1.000
_cell.angle_alpha   90.00
_cell.angle_beta   90.00
_cell.angle_gamma   90.00
#
_symmetry.space_group_name_H-M   'P 1'
#
loop_
_entity.id
_entity.type
_entity.pdbx_description
1 polymer ?
#
loop_
_entity_poly.entity_id
_entity_poly.type
_entity_poly.pdbx_seq_one_letter_code
_entity_poly.pdbx_strand_id
1 'polypeptide(L)'
;KNSYENYISNDLKEQFYYEVVRNNGVLTFIFKTSNTIGSLGDNANELKEKIKNNAIIKDAINNSNFTSGSIVIHTRWASVGDVNISNCHPITNTKDQKNINIPLILTSMNGDIYNYKNIISKYSKHDYENYDNECTTDCLAFPIALTELESLDLDLVGKTIKDFSGSFTAAIQGSLIPGSVILCCNGKQGLYIGISNDSIMFASDVYGLIESCKYFYPVKSGSIFLLSENFPTYGNNFNLKVNQLGSGPEYIVGKNELKTTNITTRDIDKADYNHFLEKEIRETKDIVLRTILGYLQNPEEKNIRNCVVIDDKQVPNKIIEKLKKHQFKKVIITGMGTCYTAAAAIAMYMRHILRNYFSHIQIEPHIATEASAFYLSPNMEDTLVIVIAQSGTTIDTNVYVQMAKERGANALAIANKREGDVTFLVDGTLYIGSGRDIEIAVPSTKTYTAQVIVGYILTLYISSQLDKQNPKYSNRIRKHIDLLRDVPEKIDQTFQIVDNYQSLNKLMRIGRNYS
;
A
#
# COMPACT_ATOMS: atom_id res chain seq x y z
N LYS A 1 23.46 -39.95 -5.33
CA LYS A 1 22.39 -39.52 -6.28
C LYS A 1 20.97 -39.65 -5.69
N ASN A 2 20.74 -40.27 -4.52
CA ASN A 2 19.41 -40.51 -3.92
C ASN A 2 19.31 -39.93 -2.50
N SER A 3 19.93 -38.79 -2.19
CA SER A 3 20.10 -38.32 -0.82
C SER A 3 19.00 -37.37 -0.30
N TYR A 4 18.10 -36.90 -1.15
CA TYR A 4 17.03 -35.99 -0.71
C TYR A 4 15.70 -36.69 -0.95
N GLU A 5 15.21 -37.41 0.05
CA GLU A 5 13.84 -37.90 0.13
C GLU A 5 12.96 -36.74 0.61
N ASN A 6 11.66 -36.78 0.28
CA ASN A 6 10.70 -35.77 0.78
C ASN A 6 10.72 -35.82 2.32
N TYR A 7 10.99 -34.69 2.93
CA TYR A 7 11.09 -34.55 4.38
C TYR A 7 10.07 -33.55 4.86
N ILE A 8 9.23 -33.96 5.79
CA ILE A 8 8.24 -33.12 6.46
C ILE A 8 8.56 -33.11 7.95
N SER A 9 8.77 -31.92 8.52
CA SER A 9 8.79 -31.72 9.96
C SER A 9 7.64 -30.78 10.30
N ASN A 10 6.66 -31.30 11.01
CA ASN A 10 5.54 -30.53 11.54
C ASN A 10 5.62 -30.55 13.07
N ASP A 11 6.16 -29.48 13.64
CA ASP A 11 6.13 -29.29 15.08
C ASP A 11 4.88 -28.47 15.46
N LEU A 12 3.79 -29.17 15.69
CA LEU A 12 2.49 -28.60 16.07
C LEU A 12 2.54 -27.80 17.38
N LYS A 13 3.56 -28.02 18.23
CA LYS A 13 3.76 -27.24 19.46
C LYS A 13 4.39 -25.86 19.18
N GLU A 14 5.18 -25.74 18.11
CA GLU A 14 5.89 -24.51 17.73
C GLU A 14 5.21 -23.72 16.62
N GLN A 15 4.05 -24.13 16.09
CA GLN A 15 3.41 -23.49 14.91
C GLN A 15 4.40 -23.20 13.78
N PHE A 16 5.28 -24.15 13.54
CA PHE A 16 6.31 -24.09 12.50
C PHE A 16 6.16 -25.28 11.57
N TYR A 17 6.24 -25.01 10.26
CA TYR A 17 6.18 -26.00 9.21
C TYR A 17 7.40 -25.89 8.30
N TYR A 18 8.01 -27.04 8.01
CA TYR A 18 9.10 -27.16 7.07
C TYR A 18 8.90 -28.40 6.20
N GLU A 19 9.04 -28.21 4.90
CA GLU A 19 8.92 -29.27 3.91
C GLU A 19 9.99 -29.15 2.83
N VAL A 20 10.56 -30.26 2.42
CA VAL A 20 11.43 -30.41 1.25
C VAL A 20 10.75 -31.33 0.26
N VAL A 21 10.49 -30.81 -0.93
CA VAL A 21 9.83 -31.54 -2.01
C VAL A 21 10.77 -31.68 -3.18
N ARG A 22 10.90 -32.90 -3.67
CA ARG A 22 11.57 -33.18 -4.94
C ARG A 22 10.55 -33.63 -5.98
N ASN A 23 10.32 -32.82 -6.98
CA ASN A 23 9.39 -33.12 -8.06
C ASN A 23 10.00 -32.67 -9.40
N ASN A 24 10.00 -33.56 -10.41
CA ASN A 24 10.50 -33.30 -11.77
C ASN A 24 11.91 -32.69 -11.83
N GLY A 25 12.83 -33.13 -10.97
CA GLY A 25 14.19 -32.58 -10.92
C GLY A 25 14.33 -31.24 -10.20
N VAL A 26 13.24 -30.68 -9.71
CA VAL A 26 13.21 -29.46 -8.90
C VAL A 26 13.26 -29.82 -7.42
N LEU A 27 14.08 -29.11 -6.66
CA LEU A 27 14.13 -29.21 -5.21
C LEU A 27 13.49 -27.94 -4.63
N THR A 28 12.39 -28.10 -3.92
CA THR A 28 11.61 -27.01 -3.32
C THR A 28 11.68 -27.07 -1.81
N PHE A 29 11.99 -25.95 -1.18
CA PHE A 29 11.99 -25.76 0.26
C PHE A 29 10.83 -24.85 0.65
N ILE A 30 9.97 -25.32 1.55
CA ILE A 30 8.83 -24.58 2.05
C ILE A 30 9.01 -24.36 3.56
N PHE A 31 8.97 -23.10 4.00
CA PHE A 31 9.04 -22.73 5.41
C PHE A 31 7.85 -21.86 5.75
N LYS A 32 7.16 -22.18 6.85
CA LYS A 32 6.04 -21.38 7.37
C LYS A 32 6.16 -21.24 8.88
N THR A 33 5.75 -20.11 9.43
CA THR A 33 5.58 -19.91 10.87
C THR A 33 4.40 -19.00 11.16
N SER A 34 3.69 -19.27 12.26
CA SER A 34 2.59 -18.48 12.78
C SER A 34 2.67 -18.33 14.31
N ASN A 35 3.88 -18.41 14.88
CA ASN A 35 4.12 -18.43 16.33
C ASN A 35 3.66 -17.14 17.01
N THR A 36 3.89 -15.99 16.38
CA THR A 36 3.58 -14.69 16.98
C THR A 36 2.55 -13.96 16.14
N ILE A 37 1.37 -13.74 16.69
CA ILE A 37 0.29 -12.98 16.05
C ILE A 37 0.44 -11.51 16.43
N GLY A 38 0.42 -10.62 15.43
CA GLY A 38 0.49 -9.17 15.62
C GLY A 38 1.89 -8.59 15.77
N SER A 39 2.95 -9.39 15.69
CA SER A 39 4.35 -8.93 15.71
C SER A 39 5.08 -9.41 14.45
N LEU A 40 5.13 -8.56 13.42
CA LEU A 40 5.68 -8.92 12.10
C LEU A 40 7.17 -9.31 12.12
N GLY A 41 7.96 -8.70 13.02
CA GLY A 41 9.41 -8.89 13.06
C GLY A 41 9.85 -10.26 13.57
N ASP A 42 9.14 -10.81 14.54
CA ASP A 42 9.57 -12.01 15.26
C ASP A 42 9.48 -13.27 14.40
N ASN A 43 8.39 -13.46 13.69
CA ASN A 43 8.21 -14.56 12.76
C ASN A 43 9.24 -14.54 11.61
N ALA A 44 9.56 -13.36 11.07
CA ALA A 44 10.56 -13.21 10.01
C ALA A 44 11.98 -13.55 10.51
N ASN A 45 12.34 -13.15 11.73
CA ASN A 45 13.62 -13.47 12.34
C ASN A 45 13.73 -14.97 12.65
N GLU A 46 12.68 -15.59 13.14
CA GLU A 46 12.63 -17.03 13.36
C GLU A 46 12.86 -17.81 12.06
N LEU A 47 12.13 -17.49 10.99
CA LEU A 47 12.33 -18.11 9.68
C LEU A 47 13.76 -17.94 9.17
N LYS A 48 14.32 -16.74 9.28
CA LYS A 48 15.69 -16.44 8.87
C LYS A 48 16.71 -17.33 9.58
N GLU A 49 16.59 -17.50 10.88
CA GLU A 49 17.50 -18.35 11.66
C GLU A 49 17.31 -19.83 11.32
N LYS A 50 16.07 -20.30 11.17
CA LYS A 50 15.79 -21.69 10.79
C LYS A 50 16.29 -22.03 9.39
N ILE A 51 16.12 -21.14 8.42
CA ILE A 51 16.66 -21.31 7.04
C ILE A 51 18.19 -21.31 7.07
N LYS A 52 18.81 -20.33 7.74
CA LYS A 52 20.26 -20.20 7.84
C LYS A 52 20.93 -21.41 8.48
N ASN A 53 20.27 -22.06 9.43
CA ASN A 53 20.81 -23.22 10.15
C ASN A 53 20.40 -24.57 9.54
N ASN A 54 19.62 -24.57 8.45
CA ASN A 54 19.16 -25.80 7.81
C ASN A 54 20.31 -26.51 7.09
N ALA A 55 20.60 -27.74 7.52
CA ALA A 55 21.69 -28.54 6.97
C ALA A 55 21.45 -28.99 5.52
N ILE A 56 20.18 -29.28 5.17
CA ILE A 56 19.81 -29.74 3.82
C ILE A 56 19.98 -28.62 2.81
N ILE A 57 19.58 -27.38 3.15
CA ILE A 57 19.80 -26.20 2.29
C ILE A 57 21.30 -25.97 2.09
N LYS A 58 22.08 -26.01 3.17
CA LYS A 58 23.53 -25.83 3.08
C LYS A 58 24.20 -26.88 2.19
N ASP A 59 23.80 -28.15 2.37
CA ASP A 59 24.31 -29.23 1.53
C ASP A 59 23.87 -29.07 0.07
N ALA A 60 22.60 -28.73 -0.17
CA ALA A 60 22.09 -28.49 -1.51
C ALA A 60 22.83 -27.35 -2.22
N ILE A 61 23.06 -26.21 -1.55
CA ILE A 61 23.81 -25.08 -2.13
C ILE A 61 25.26 -25.43 -2.42
N ASN A 62 25.93 -26.16 -1.51
CA ASN A 62 27.36 -26.44 -1.62
C ASN A 62 27.69 -27.58 -2.60
N ASN A 63 26.80 -28.56 -2.72
CA ASN A 63 27.08 -29.83 -3.40
C ASN A 63 26.24 -30.08 -4.66
N SER A 64 25.35 -29.14 -5.04
CA SER A 64 24.52 -29.28 -6.24
C SER A 64 24.89 -28.26 -7.29
N ASN A 65 24.93 -28.69 -8.55
CA ASN A 65 25.06 -27.82 -9.70
C ASN A 65 23.69 -27.28 -10.07
N PHE A 66 23.21 -26.27 -9.35
CA PHE A 66 21.98 -25.57 -9.72
C PHE A 66 22.25 -24.68 -10.93
N THR A 67 21.33 -24.71 -11.90
CA THR A 67 21.36 -23.82 -13.06
C THR A 67 20.50 -22.58 -12.84
N SER A 68 19.45 -22.69 -12.03
CA SER A 68 18.54 -21.58 -11.73
C SER A 68 17.81 -21.79 -10.39
N GLY A 69 17.26 -20.71 -9.85
CA GLY A 69 16.47 -20.75 -8.63
C GLY A 69 15.56 -19.54 -8.49
N SER A 70 14.47 -19.68 -7.78
CA SER A 70 13.55 -18.60 -7.42
C SER A 70 13.22 -18.65 -5.95
N ILE A 71 13.06 -17.48 -5.34
CA ILE A 71 12.71 -17.31 -3.92
C ILE A 71 11.50 -16.40 -3.83
N VAL A 72 10.45 -16.85 -3.13
CA VAL A 72 9.28 -16.04 -2.78
C VAL A 72 9.16 -15.97 -1.27
N ILE A 73 9.04 -14.76 -0.73
CA ILE A 73 8.86 -14.51 0.70
C ILE A 73 7.56 -13.74 0.88
N HIS A 74 6.73 -14.14 1.83
CA HIS A 74 5.44 -13.51 2.07
C HIS A 74 5.17 -13.36 3.58
N THR A 75 4.64 -12.22 3.97
CA THR A 75 4.05 -11.98 5.29
C THR A 75 2.56 -11.78 5.10
N ARG A 76 1.74 -12.66 5.71
CA ARG A 76 0.29 -12.62 5.55
C ARG A 76 -0.36 -11.73 6.61
N TRP A 77 -1.19 -10.78 6.16
CA TRP A 77 -2.19 -10.11 6.98
C TRP A 77 -3.54 -10.73 6.63
N ALA A 78 -4.12 -11.48 7.56
CA ALA A 78 -5.31 -12.29 7.26
C ALA A 78 -6.55 -11.41 7.03
N SER A 79 -7.16 -11.51 5.85
CA SER A 79 -8.48 -10.99 5.52
C SER A 79 -9.51 -12.12 5.43
N VAL A 80 -9.12 -13.28 4.87
CA VAL A 80 -9.94 -14.48 4.71
C VAL A 80 -9.25 -15.67 5.34
N GLY A 81 -9.98 -16.40 6.18
CA GLY A 81 -9.48 -17.59 6.89
C GLY A 81 -8.70 -17.27 8.17
N ASP A 82 -8.54 -18.28 9.01
CA ASP A 82 -7.92 -18.17 10.33
C ASP A 82 -6.42 -17.86 10.25
N VAL A 83 -5.87 -17.33 11.35
CA VAL A 83 -4.43 -17.17 11.53
C VAL A 83 -3.86 -18.46 12.10
N ASN A 84 -3.46 -19.36 11.22
CA ASN A 84 -2.84 -20.64 11.53
C ASN A 84 -1.78 -21.00 10.49
N ILE A 85 -1.03 -22.07 10.72
CA ILE A 85 0.04 -22.50 9.83
C ILE A 85 -0.46 -22.96 8.45
N SER A 86 -1.63 -23.59 8.39
CA SER A 86 -2.24 -24.08 7.14
C SER A 86 -2.62 -22.95 6.20
N ASN A 87 -2.98 -21.80 6.75
CA ASN A 87 -3.30 -20.59 6.00
C ASN A 87 -2.09 -19.68 5.74
N CYS A 88 -0.90 -20.03 6.26
CA CYS A 88 0.33 -19.29 5.90
C CYS A 88 0.74 -19.58 4.46
N HIS A 89 1.11 -18.53 3.74
CA HIS A 89 1.65 -18.68 2.38
C HIS A 89 3.09 -19.24 2.41
N PRO A 90 3.51 -19.92 1.34
CA PRO A 90 2.72 -20.24 0.14
C PRO A 90 1.65 -21.30 0.42
N ILE A 91 0.52 -21.22 -0.30
CA ILE A 91 -0.49 -22.27 -0.33
C ILE A 91 -0.13 -23.26 -1.44
N THR A 92 -0.29 -24.55 -1.16
CA THR A 92 0.08 -25.63 -2.07
C THR A 92 -1.15 -26.39 -2.55
N ASN A 93 -1.01 -27.09 -3.68
CA ASN A 93 -2.07 -27.95 -4.22
C ASN A 93 -2.16 -29.32 -3.55
N THR A 94 -1.26 -29.68 -2.67
CA THR A 94 -1.27 -30.99 -1.96
C THR A 94 -0.82 -30.84 -0.51
N LYS A 95 -1.41 -31.59 0.40
CA LYS A 95 -0.99 -31.70 1.80
C LYS A 95 0.19 -32.69 1.97
N ASP A 96 0.15 -33.78 1.22
CA ASP A 96 1.16 -34.84 1.24
C ASP A 96 1.68 -35.08 -0.18
N GLN A 97 2.93 -34.74 -0.43
CA GLN A 97 3.59 -34.92 -1.73
C GLN A 97 3.93 -36.40 -2.08
N LYS A 98 3.17 -37.34 -1.54
CA LYS A 98 3.37 -38.77 -1.83
C LYS A 98 2.97 -39.14 -3.26
N ASN A 99 2.15 -38.32 -3.92
CA ASN A 99 1.74 -38.54 -5.29
C ASN A 99 2.67 -37.79 -6.26
N ILE A 100 3.72 -38.49 -6.72
CA ILE A 100 4.75 -37.95 -7.62
C ILE A 100 4.19 -37.50 -8.99
N ASN A 101 2.97 -37.93 -9.33
CA ASN A 101 2.36 -37.66 -10.64
C ASN A 101 1.64 -36.29 -10.72
N ILE A 102 1.43 -35.62 -9.60
CA ILE A 102 0.80 -34.31 -9.58
C ILE A 102 1.90 -33.24 -9.51
N PRO A 103 1.94 -32.27 -10.43
CA PRO A 103 2.92 -31.17 -10.36
C PRO A 103 2.70 -30.33 -9.11
N LEU A 104 3.79 -29.99 -8.42
CA LEU A 104 3.73 -29.08 -7.29
C LEU A 104 3.42 -27.67 -7.78
N ILE A 105 2.44 -27.02 -7.17
CA ILE A 105 2.10 -25.61 -7.38
C ILE A 105 2.05 -24.90 -6.03
N LEU A 106 2.75 -23.77 -5.95
CA LEU A 106 2.81 -22.92 -4.76
C LEU A 106 2.33 -21.52 -5.14
N THR A 107 1.50 -20.93 -4.29
CA THR A 107 1.00 -19.58 -4.52
C THR A 107 1.09 -18.74 -3.26
N SER A 108 1.61 -17.53 -3.41
CA SER A 108 1.56 -16.46 -2.41
C SER A 108 0.77 -15.30 -2.99
N MET A 109 -0.17 -14.74 -2.22
CA MET A 109 -1.12 -13.73 -2.71
C MET A 109 -1.32 -12.60 -1.71
N ASN A 110 -1.44 -11.38 -2.21
CA ASN A 110 -2.00 -10.23 -1.52
C ASN A 110 -3.37 -9.89 -2.12
N GLY A 111 -4.32 -9.52 -1.30
CA GLY A 111 -5.69 -9.16 -1.72
C GLY A 111 -6.68 -10.30 -1.52
N ASP A 112 -7.83 -10.22 -2.20
CA ASP A 112 -8.95 -11.12 -1.97
C ASP A 112 -9.55 -11.62 -3.28
N ILE A 113 -9.98 -12.90 -3.29
CA ILE A 113 -10.73 -13.54 -4.38
C ILE A 113 -12.17 -13.76 -3.90
N TYR A 114 -13.10 -12.96 -4.38
CA TYR A 114 -14.50 -12.98 -3.88
C TYR A 114 -15.24 -14.27 -4.20
N ASN A 115 -14.96 -14.87 -5.35
CA ASN A 115 -15.63 -16.10 -5.82
C ASN A 115 -14.80 -17.37 -5.60
N TYR A 116 -13.84 -17.36 -4.67
CA TYR A 116 -12.92 -18.49 -4.46
C TYR A 116 -13.61 -19.84 -4.25
N LYS A 117 -14.73 -19.87 -3.52
CA LYS A 117 -15.50 -21.11 -3.29
C LYS A 117 -16.05 -21.69 -4.59
N ASN A 118 -16.51 -20.85 -5.50
CA ASN A 118 -17.01 -21.28 -6.81
C ASN A 118 -15.86 -21.78 -7.70
N ILE A 119 -14.69 -21.14 -7.64
CA ILE A 119 -13.49 -21.59 -8.36
C ILE A 119 -13.05 -22.94 -7.84
N ILE A 120 -12.90 -23.09 -6.53
CA ILE A 120 -12.56 -24.37 -5.90
C ILE A 120 -13.54 -25.45 -6.35
N SER A 121 -14.84 -25.24 -6.26
CA SER A 121 -15.86 -26.21 -6.68
C SER A 121 -15.80 -26.55 -8.18
N LYS A 122 -15.50 -25.55 -9.05
CA LYS A 122 -15.41 -25.73 -10.50
C LYS A 122 -14.25 -26.64 -10.93
N TYR A 123 -13.10 -26.48 -10.27
CA TYR A 123 -11.86 -27.17 -10.62
C TYR A 123 -11.59 -28.41 -9.72
N SER A 124 -12.49 -28.70 -8.78
CA SER A 124 -12.43 -29.84 -7.88
C SER A 124 -12.85 -31.16 -8.56
N LYS A 125 -12.13 -31.64 -9.55
CA LYS A 125 -12.44 -32.90 -10.23
C LYS A 125 -11.75 -34.12 -9.62
N HIS A 126 -10.69 -33.95 -8.85
CA HIS A 126 -9.95 -34.99 -8.17
C HIS A 126 -10.32 -35.06 -6.68
N ASP A 127 -10.35 -36.24 -6.10
CA ASP A 127 -10.70 -36.47 -4.69
C ASP A 127 -9.90 -35.58 -3.76
N TYR A 128 -10.58 -34.57 -3.18
CA TYR A 128 -10.04 -33.58 -2.27
C TYR A 128 -9.69 -34.09 -0.88
N GLU A 129 -9.77 -35.39 -0.64
CA GLU A 129 -9.36 -36.00 0.63
C GLU A 129 -7.89 -35.74 1.00
N ASN A 130 -7.10 -35.20 0.04
CA ASN A 130 -5.69 -34.89 0.22
C ASN A 130 -5.38 -33.41 0.46
N TYR A 131 -6.38 -32.50 0.44
CA TYR A 131 -6.16 -31.10 0.81
C TYR A 131 -6.14 -30.92 2.32
N ASP A 132 -5.40 -29.91 2.75
CA ASP A 132 -5.45 -29.47 4.13
C ASP A 132 -6.83 -28.89 4.44
N ASN A 133 -7.71 -29.67 5.04
CA ASN A 133 -9.07 -29.26 5.45
C ASN A 133 -9.05 -28.06 6.42
N GLU A 134 -7.88 -27.74 7.01
CA GLU A 134 -7.67 -26.57 7.84
C GLU A 134 -7.33 -25.31 7.01
N CYS A 135 -7.05 -25.46 5.71
CA CYS A 135 -6.78 -24.35 4.81
C CYS A 135 -8.08 -23.68 4.37
N THR A 136 -8.35 -22.50 4.90
CA THR A 136 -9.60 -21.76 4.69
C THR A 136 -9.39 -20.44 3.95
N THR A 137 -8.16 -20.14 3.49
CA THR A 137 -7.86 -18.93 2.74
C THR A 137 -8.33 -19.02 1.29
N ASP A 138 -8.76 -17.90 0.74
CA ASP A 138 -9.17 -17.76 -0.66
C ASP A 138 -8.02 -17.97 -1.66
N CYS A 139 -6.78 -17.78 -1.22
CA CYS A 139 -5.57 -18.09 -2.01
C CYS A 139 -5.53 -19.56 -2.49
N LEU A 140 -6.21 -20.48 -1.80
CA LEU A 140 -6.31 -21.90 -2.18
C LEU A 140 -6.92 -22.09 -3.58
N ALA A 141 -7.71 -21.14 -4.06
CA ALA A 141 -8.28 -21.21 -5.41
C ALA A 141 -7.22 -21.27 -6.52
N PHE A 142 -6.05 -20.65 -6.33
CA PHE A 142 -4.97 -20.67 -7.31
C PHE A 142 -4.36 -22.05 -7.51
N PRO A 143 -3.76 -22.68 -6.51
CA PRO A 143 -3.12 -23.98 -6.72
C PRO A 143 -4.14 -25.04 -7.17
N ILE A 144 -5.40 -24.97 -6.74
CA ILE A 144 -6.45 -25.89 -7.19
C ILE A 144 -6.74 -25.73 -8.68
N ALA A 145 -7.04 -24.50 -9.11
CA ALA A 145 -7.40 -24.26 -10.51
C ALA A 145 -6.24 -24.53 -11.48
N LEU A 146 -5.00 -24.31 -11.03
CA LEU A 146 -3.82 -24.50 -11.87
C LEU A 146 -3.33 -25.94 -11.91
N THR A 147 -3.71 -26.78 -10.97
CA THR A 147 -3.37 -28.23 -10.98
C THR A 147 -3.98 -28.97 -12.18
N GLU A 148 -5.11 -28.50 -12.69
CA GLU A 148 -5.79 -29.08 -13.86
C GLU A 148 -5.10 -28.74 -15.19
N LEU A 149 -4.08 -27.88 -15.18
CA LEU A 149 -3.39 -27.46 -16.39
C LEU A 149 -2.24 -28.43 -16.73
N GLU A 150 -2.13 -28.79 -18.02
CA GLU A 150 -1.03 -29.62 -18.54
C GLU A 150 0.33 -28.88 -18.50
N SER A 151 0.29 -27.55 -18.55
CA SER A 151 1.46 -26.68 -18.44
C SER A 151 1.09 -25.37 -17.75
N LEU A 152 2.08 -24.69 -17.14
CA LEU A 152 1.95 -23.33 -16.62
C LEU A 152 2.36 -22.30 -17.70
N ASP A 153 1.84 -22.46 -18.90
CA ASP A 153 1.94 -21.46 -19.96
C ASP A 153 1.13 -20.22 -19.61
N LEU A 154 1.66 -19.02 -19.93
CA LEU A 154 1.01 -17.75 -19.55
C LEU A 154 -0.39 -17.60 -20.15
N ASP A 155 -0.63 -18.13 -21.34
CA ASP A 155 -1.94 -18.04 -21.98
C ASP A 155 -2.97 -18.92 -21.27
N LEU A 156 -2.59 -20.15 -20.93
CA LEU A 156 -3.45 -21.09 -20.19
C LEU A 156 -3.73 -20.57 -18.77
N VAL A 157 -2.69 -20.14 -18.06
CA VAL A 157 -2.81 -19.57 -16.72
C VAL A 157 -3.66 -18.31 -16.77
N GLY A 158 -3.42 -17.41 -17.71
CA GLY A 158 -4.18 -16.18 -17.88
C GLY A 158 -5.67 -16.42 -18.17
N LYS A 159 -6.01 -17.43 -18.99
CA LYS A 159 -7.40 -17.84 -19.25
C LYS A 159 -8.07 -18.38 -18.00
N THR A 160 -7.36 -19.17 -17.20
CA THR A 160 -7.88 -19.74 -15.96
C THR A 160 -8.14 -18.64 -14.91
N ILE A 161 -7.19 -17.74 -14.73
CA ILE A 161 -7.28 -16.64 -13.74
C ILE A 161 -8.33 -15.58 -14.15
N LYS A 162 -8.68 -15.47 -15.44
CA LYS A 162 -9.74 -14.55 -15.90
C LYS A 162 -11.07 -14.76 -15.18
N ASP A 163 -11.36 -15.99 -14.77
CA ASP A 163 -12.60 -16.32 -14.06
C ASP A 163 -12.58 -15.86 -12.56
N PHE A 164 -11.42 -15.41 -12.06
CA PHE A 164 -11.28 -15.00 -10.66
C PHE A 164 -11.81 -13.57 -10.49
N SER A 165 -12.78 -13.41 -9.61
CA SER A 165 -13.34 -12.11 -9.25
C SER A 165 -12.68 -11.60 -7.98
N GLY A 166 -12.13 -10.39 -8.01
CA GLY A 166 -11.47 -9.81 -6.84
C GLY A 166 -10.37 -8.84 -7.20
N SER A 167 -9.67 -8.39 -6.18
CA SER A 167 -8.47 -7.55 -6.32
C SER A 167 -7.30 -8.25 -5.66
N PHE A 168 -6.38 -8.75 -6.46
CA PHE A 168 -5.27 -9.58 -5.97
C PHE A 168 -4.00 -9.40 -6.79
N THR A 169 -2.89 -9.70 -6.15
CA THR A 169 -1.58 -9.91 -6.76
C THR A 169 -1.02 -11.23 -6.26
N ALA A 170 -0.65 -12.11 -7.16
CA ALA A 170 -0.14 -13.42 -6.81
C ALA A 170 1.22 -13.72 -7.46
N ALA A 171 2.05 -14.45 -6.71
CA ALA A 171 3.29 -15.07 -7.18
C ALA A 171 3.10 -16.58 -7.14
N ILE A 172 3.28 -17.22 -8.30
CA ILE A 172 3.05 -18.64 -8.53
C ILE A 172 4.37 -19.29 -8.89
N GLN A 173 4.73 -20.35 -8.17
CA GLN A 173 5.88 -21.21 -8.45
C GLN A 173 5.40 -22.64 -8.66
N GLY A 174 6.18 -23.44 -9.34
CA GLY A 174 5.81 -24.85 -9.50
C GLY A 174 6.87 -25.69 -10.20
N SER A 175 6.71 -27.01 -10.08
CA SER A 175 7.64 -27.96 -10.71
C SER A 175 7.59 -27.98 -12.24
N LEU A 176 6.54 -27.41 -12.84
CA LEU A 176 6.42 -27.24 -14.31
C LEU A 176 7.18 -26.02 -14.84
N ILE A 177 7.58 -25.09 -13.97
CA ILE A 177 8.34 -23.87 -14.32
C ILE A 177 9.57 -23.72 -13.41
N PRO A 178 10.51 -24.68 -13.45
CA PRO A 178 11.65 -24.70 -12.53
C PRO A 178 12.43 -23.39 -12.59
N GLY A 179 12.80 -22.86 -11.42
CA GLY A 179 13.56 -21.61 -11.30
C GLY A 179 12.81 -20.33 -11.67
N SER A 180 11.57 -20.44 -12.14
CA SER A 180 10.75 -19.31 -12.60
C SER A 180 9.64 -18.97 -11.62
N VAL A 181 9.06 -17.77 -11.80
CA VAL A 181 7.89 -17.29 -11.05
C VAL A 181 6.90 -16.65 -12.02
N ILE A 182 5.64 -17.08 -11.98
CA ILE A 182 4.57 -16.35 -12.65
C ILE A 182 4.04 -15.29 -11.67
N LEU A 183 3.99 -14.05 -12.12
CA LEU A 183 3.35 -12.95 -11.39
C LEU A 183 2.06 -12.57 -12.11
N CYS A 184 0.98 -12.40 -11.38
CA CYS A 184 -0.26 -11.85 -11.92
C CYS A 184 -0.81 -10.75 -11.01
N CYS A 185 -1.42 -9.74 -11.63
CA CYS A 185 -2.04 -8.62 -10.93
C CYS A 185 -3.43 -8.36 -11.53
N ASN A 186 -4.45 -8.36 -10.68
CA ASN A 186 -5.81 -7.97 -11.01
C ASN A 186 -6.33 -6.99 -9.96
N GLY A 187 -6.89 -5.87 -10.40
CA GLY A 187 -7.36 -4.82 -9.48
C GLY A 187 -6.24 -3.86 -9.06
N LYS A 188 -6.28 -3.41 -7.81
CA LYS A 188 -5.45 -2.30 -7.30
C LYS A 188 -4.40 -2.72 -6.26
N GLN A 189 -4.06 -4.00 -6.19
CA GLN A 189 -2.97 -4.45 -5.32
C GLN A 189 -1.61 -4.06 -5.93
N GLY A 190 -0.73 -3.51 -5.09
CA GLY A 190 0.60 -3.09 -5.52
C GLY A 190 1.46 -4.28 -5.96
N LEU A 191 2.14 -4.11 -7.09
CA LEU A 191 3.20 -5.00 -7.55
C LEU A 191 4.23 -4.20 -8.34
N TYR A 192 5.49 -4.36 -7.98
CA TYR A 192 6.62 -3.71 -8.63
C TYR A 192 7.63 -4.77 -9.06
N ILE A 193 8.12 -4.67 -10.28
CA ILE A 193 9.25 -5.48 -10.76
C ILE A 193 10.48 -4.59 -10.77
N GLY A 194 11.48 -4.94 -9.98
CA GLY A 194 12.76 -4.26 -9.89
C GLY A 194 13.79 -4.95 -10.78
N ILE A 195 14.60 -4.15 -11.45
CA ILE A 195 15.58 -4.61 -12.42
C ILE A 195 16.96 -4.14 -11.99
N SER A 196 17.85 -5.09 -11.75
CA SER A 196 19.25 -4.86 -11.49
C SER A 196 20.13 -5.35 -12.67
N ASN A 197 21.45 -5.32 -12.52
CA ASN A 197 22.36 -5.76 -13.58
C ASN A 197 22.39 -7.30 -13.73
N ASP A 198 22.08 -8.01 -12.66
CA ASP A 198 22.30 -9.47 -12.53
C ASP A 198 21.07 -10.23 -11.99
N SER A 199 20.04 -9.52 -11.57
CA SER A 199 18.86 -10.12 -10.97
C SER A 199 17.59 -9.36 -11.27
N ILE A 200 16.45 -10.06 -11.17
CA ILE A 200 15.12 -9.51 -11.16
C ILE A 200 14.50 -9.79 -9.83
N MET A 201 13.89 -8.79 -9.29
CA MET A 201 13.16 -8.83 -8.04
C MET A 201 11.72 -8.37 -8.23
N PHE A 202 10.85 -8.73 -7.32
CA PHE A 202 9.51 -8.18 -7.26
C PHE A 202 9.08 -7.97 -5.81
N ALA A 203 8.23 -7.01 -5.59
CA ALA A 203 7.67 -6.71 -4.27
C ALA A 203 6.31 -6.06 -4.38
N SER A 204 5.51 -6.14 -3.32
CA SER A 204 4.23 -5.43 -3.21
C SER A 204 4.39 -3.92 -3.07
N ASP A 205 5.56 -3.45 -2.63
CA ASP A 205 5.92 -2.03 -2.60
C ASP A 205 7.38 -1.84 -3.07
N VAL A 206 7.66 -0.68 -3.65
CA VAL A 206 8.99 -0.29 -4.12
C VAL A 206 10.05 -0.32 -3.01
N TYR A 207 9.63 -0.14 -1.76
CA TYR A 207 10.55 -0.15 -0.60
C TYR A 207 11.33 -1.44 -0.45
N GLY A 208 10.74 -2.58 -0.83
CA GLY A 208 11.44 -3.87 -0.81
C GLY A 208 12.51 -4.04 -1.90
N LEU A 209 12.63 -3.09 -2.84
CA LEU A 209 13.49 -3.20 -4.02
C LEU A 209 14.62 -2.15 -4.07
N ILE A 210 14.52 -1.07 -3.30
CA ILE A 210 15.42 0.10 -3.43
C ILE A 210 16.88 -0.18 -3.09
N GLU A 211 17.17 -1.21 -2.29
CA GLU A 211 18.55 -1.60 -1.97
C GLU A 211 19.27 -2.24 -3.16
N SER A 212 18.52 -2.94 -4.01
CA SER A 212 19.10 -3.78 -5.06
C SER A 212 18.79 -3.28 -6.47
N CYS A 213 17.72 -2.51 -6.66
CA CYS A 213 17.25 -2.11 -7.97
C CYS A 213 17.18 -0.59 -8.12
N LYS A 214 17.73 -0.09 -9.24
CA LYS A 214 17.63 1.33 -9.59
C LYS A 214 16.40 1.66 -10.41
N TYR A 215 15.90 0.69 -11.16
CA TYR A 215 14.78 0.85 -12.08
C TYR A 215 13.65 -0.09 -11.69
N PHE A 216 12.41 0.40 -11.79
CA PHE A 216 11.21 -0.30 -11.38
C PHE A 216 10.14 -0.20 -12.46
N TYR A 217 9.42 -1.27 -12.66
CA TYR A 217 8.20 -1.28 -13.44
C TYR A 217 7.00 -1.45 -12.50
N PRO A 218 6.15 -0.43 -12.31
CA PRO A 218 4.89 -0.59 -11.60
C PRO A 218 3.93 -1.39 -12.47
N VAL A 219 3.53 -2.57 -12.00
CA VAL A 219 2.70 -3.50 -12.77
C VAL A 219 1.27 -2.99 -12.88
N LYS A 220 0.74 -2.99 -14.09
CA LYS A 220 -0.65 -2.58 -14.36
C LYS A 220 -1.62 -3.71 -14.02
N SER A 221 -2.82 -3.36 -13.58
CA SER A 221 -3.91 -4.32 -13.39
C SER A 221 -4.23 -5.07 -14.70
N GLY A 222 -4.61 -6.33 -14.57
CA GLY A 222 -4.89 -7.20 -15.71
C GLY A 222 -3.65 -7.77 -16.40
N SER A 223 -2.48 -7.72 -15.75
CA SER A 223 -1.22 -8.19 -16.30
C SER A 223 -0.78 -9.53 -15.71
N ILE A 224 -0.11 -10.35 -16.53
CA ILE A 224 0.55 -11.59 -16.15
C ILE A 224 1.94 -11.67 -16.77
N PHE A 225 2.92 -12.17 -16.02
CA PHE A 225 4.34 -12.23 -16.40
C PHE A 225 4.93 -13.57 -16.04
N LEU A 226 5.89 -14.04 -16.83
CA LEU A 226 6.82 -15.09 -16.44
C LEU A 226 8.20 -14.49 -16.19
N LEU A 227 8.66 -14.53 -14.96
CA LEU A 227 10.03 -14.19 -14.58
C LEU A 227 10.86 -15.47 -14.57
N SER A 228 11.89 -15.56 -15.41
CA SER A 228 12.76 -16.72 -15.57
C SER A 228 14.24 -16.29 -15.63
N GLU A 229 15.16 -17.25 -15.53
CA GLU A 229 16.60 -17.01 -15.62
C GLU A 229 17.07 -16.33 -16.93
N ASN A 230 16.34 -16.56 -18.03
CA ASN A 230 16.64 -15.94 -19.34
C ASN A 230 16.08 -14.52 -19.46
N PHE A 231 15.81 -13.90 -18.35
CA PHE A 231 15.22 -12.58 -18.34
C PHE A 231 16.25 -11.52 -18.79
N PRO A 232 15.86 -10.55 -19.63
CA PRO A 232 16.75 -9.50 -20.06
C PRO A 232 17.14 -8.59 -18.91
N THR A 233 18.42 -8.55 -18.60
CA THR A 233 19.03 -7.59 -17.67
C THR A 233 18.98 -6.17 -18.24
N TYR A 234 19.15 -5.16 -17.40
CA TYR A 234 19.19 -3.76 -17.82
C TYR A 234 20.39 -3.49 -18.75
N GLY A 235 20.18 -3.64 -20.04
CA GLY A 235 21.16 -3.47 -21.11
C GLY A 235 20.51 -2.92 -22.38
N ASN A 236 21.22 -3.01 -23.51
CA ASN A 236 20.72 -2.52 -24.80
C ASN A 236 19.49 -3.28 -25.32
N ASN A 237 19.22 -4.48 -24.81
CA ASN A 237 18.14 -5.38 -25.26
C ASN A 237 17.09 -5.66 -24.15
N PHE A 238 16.78 -4.66 -23.33
CA PHE A 238 15.74 -4.82 -22.31
C PHE A 238 14.36 -5.02 -22.97
N ASN A 239 13.74 -6.18 -22.71
CA ASN A 239 12.41 -6.55 -23.20
C ASN A 239 11.66 -7.32 -22.12
N LEU A 240 10.87 -6.64 -21.30
CA LEU A 240 9.94 -7.30 -20.38
C LEU A 240 8.63 -7.59 -21.12
N LYS A 241 8.37 -8.86 -21.38
CA LYS A 241 7.14 -9.31 -22.02
C LYS A 241 6.01 -9.39 -21.01
N VAL A 242 4.87 -8.83 -21.36
CA VAL A 242 3.67 -8.77 -20.55
C VAL A 242 2.50 -9.33 -21.35
N ASN A 243 1.82 -10.32 -20.80
CA ASN A 243 0.54 -10.79 -21.32
C ASN A 243 -0.60 -10.18 -20.52
N GLN A 244 -1.75 -10.00 -21.16
CA GLN A 244 -2.95 -9.58 -20.45
C GLN A 244 -3.70 -10.82 -19.93
N LEU A 245 -4.28 -10.71 -18.74
CA LEU A 245 -5.18 -11.73 -18.22
C LEU A 245 -6.35 -11.95 -19.19
N GLY A 246 -6.54 -13.19 -19.61
CA GLY A 246 -7.68 -13.58 -20.44
C GLY A 246 -7.52 -13.42 -21.95
N SER A 247 -6.31 -13.50 -22.51
CA SER A 247 -6.02 -13.54 -23.96
C SER A 247 -5.92 -12.17 -24.65
N GLY A 248 -5.44 -11.16 -23.93
CA GLY A 248 -5.06 -9.90 -24.56
C GLY A 248 -3.71 -10.01 -25.30
N PRO A 249 -3.39 -9.04 -26.16
CA PRO A 249 -2.12 -9.05 -26.87
C PRO A 249 -0.94 -8.95 -25.91
N GLU A 250 0.11 -9.73 -26.21
CA GLU A 250 1.42 -9.54 -25.60
C GLU A 250 1.94 -8.14 -25.95
N TYR A 251 2.47 -7.41 -24.97
CA TYR A 251 3.21 -6.18 -25.24
C TYR A 251 4.57 -6.21 -24.53
N ILE A 252 5.50 -5.39 -25.03
CA ILE A 252 6.84 -5.29 -24.50
C ILE A 252 6.95 -3.98 -23.74
N VAL A 253 7.32 -4.06 -22.45
CA VAL A 253 7.61 -2.87 -21.64
C VAL A 253 8.90 -2.24 -22.13
N GLY A 254 8.82 -0.99 -22.57
CA GLY A 254 9.98 -0.23 -22.98
C GLY A 254 10.74 0.39 -21.81
N LYS A 255 12.01 0.77 -22.04
CA LYS A 255 12.83 1.47 -21.03
C LYS A 255 12.20 2.77 -20.52
N ASN A 256 11.43 3.46 -21.35
CA ASN A 256 10.70 4.69 -21.01
C ASN A 256 9.54 4.46 -20.04
N GLU A 257 9.08 3.23 -19.85
CA GLU A 257 8.06 2.87 -18.86
C GLU A 257 8.67 2.54 -17.49
N LEU A 258 9.98 2.35 -17.43
CA LEU A 258 10.67 2.15 -16.17
C LEU A 258 10.74 3.45 -15.40
N LYS A 259 10.45 3.35 -14.11
CA LYS A 259 10.54 4.47 -13.18
C LYS A 259 11.76 4.33 -12.29
N THR A 260 12.23 5.45 -11.78
CA THR A 260 13.20 5.53 -10.68
C THR A 260 12.49 6.11 -9.47
N THR A 261 12.97 5.78 -8.27
CA THR A 261 12.49 6.41 -7.05
C THR A 261 13.57 7.31 -6.46
N ASN A 262 13.15 8.38 -5.79
CA ASN A 262 14.04 9.20 -4.98
C ASN A 262 14.05 8.76 -3.50
N ILE A 263 13.35 7.69 -3.18
CA ILE A 263 13.36 7.06 -1.86
C ILE A 263 14.70 6.36 -1.72
N THR A 264 15.34 6.54 -0.58
CA THR A 264 16.64 5.96 -0.25
C THR A 264 16.50 4.97 0.90
N THR A 265 17.50 4.11 1.08
CA THR A 265 17.55 3.19 2.22
C THR A 265 17.47 3.91 3.56
N ARG A 266 17.98 5.14 3.65
CA ARG A 266 17.88 5.98 4.84
C ARG A 266 16.43 6.32 5.19
N ASP A 267 15.57 6.50 4.21
CA ASP A 267 14.16 6.88 4.42
C ASP A 267 13.35 5.73 5.03
N ILE A 268 13.75 4.50 4.76
CA ILE A 268 13.14 3.27 5.30
C ILE A 268 13.93 2.64 6.44
N ASP A 269 15.05 3.23 6.85
CA ASP A 269 15.81 2.76 7.99
C ASP A 269 15.05 3.07 9.30
N LYS A 270 14.99 2.09 10.18
CA LYS A 270 14.37 2.23 11.51
C LYS A 270 15.23 3.08 12.45
N ALA A 271 16.52 3.26 12.12
CA ALA A 271 17.53 3.87 12.99
C ALA A 271 17.57 3.18 14.38
N ASP A 272 17.81 3.92 15.43
CA ASP A 272 17.93 3.40 16.80
C ASP A 272 16.58 3.14 17.49
N TYR A 273 15.47 3.31 16.80
CA TYR A 273 14.14 3.07 17.37
C TYR A 273 13.77 1.58 17.42
N ASN A 274 13.07 1.16 18.45
CA ASN A 274 12.58 -0.23 18.56
C ASN A 274 11.50 -0.54 17.51
N HIS A 275 10.65 0.45 17.18
CA HIS A 275 9.52 0.30 16.26
C HIS A 275 9.46 1.46 15.26
N PHE A 276 9.04 1.18 14.02
CA PHE A 276 8.77 2.21 13.02
C PHE A 276 7.73 3.23 13.49
N LEU A 277 6.70 2.77 14.19
CA LEU A 277 5.67 3.65 14.76
C LEU A 277 6.27 4.72 15.69
N GLU A 278 7.22 4.33 16.56
CA GLU A 278 7.90 5.27 17.43
C GLU A 278 8.72 6.29 16.66
N LYS A 279 9.52 5.83 15.68
CA LYS A 279 10.27 6.70 14.77
C LYS A 279 9.35 7.71 14.09
N GLU A 280 8.26 7.24 13.49
CA GLU A 280 7.31 8.06 12.75
C GLU A 280 6.60 9.10 13.64
N ILE A 281 6.26 8.73 14.88
CA ILE A 281 5.74 9.68 15.87
C ILE A 281 6.78 10.77 16.15
N ARG A 282 8.04 10.41 16.35
CA ARG A 282 9.12 11.38 16.63
C ARG A 282 9.43 12.30 15.45
N GLU A 283 9.26 11.83 14.22
CA GLU A 283 9.44 12.61 13.01
C GLU A 283 8.29 13.62 12.74
N THR A 284 7.23 13.64 13.56
CA THR A 284 6.08 14.56 13.38
C THR A 284 6.49 16.02 13.34
N LYS A 285 7.45 16.44 14.18
CA LYS A 285 7.98 17.81 14.18
C LYS A 285 8.55 18.18 12.81
N ASP A 286 9.37 17.30 12.25
CA ASP A 286 10.11 17.57 11.02
C ASP A 286 9.20 17.65 9.79
N ILE A 287 8.22 16.75 9.68
CA ILE A 287 7.26 16.81 8.57
C ILE A 287 6.36 18.04 8.66
N VAL A 288 5.93 18.40 9.87
CA VAL A 288 5.13 19.62 10.10
C VAL A 288 5.93 20.86 9.75
N LEU A 289 7.19 20.93 10.17
CA LEU A 289 8.08 22.05 9.82
C LEU A 289 8.25 22.17 8.29
N ARG A 290 8.59 21.06 7.61
CA ARG A 290 8.71 21.05 6.14
C ARG A 290 7.41 21.46 5.46
N THR A 291 6.26 21.00 5.97
CA THR A 291 4.94 21.36 5.45
C THR A 291 4.71 22.87 5.56
N ILE A 292 4.95 23.43 6.73
CA ILE A 292 4.76 24.87 6.98
C ILE A 292 5.68 25.70 6.09
N LEU A 293 6.97 25.34 6.00
CA LEU A 293 7.95 26.05 5.16
C LEU A 293 7.62 25.96 3.66
N GLY A 294 6.96 24.89 3.23
CA GLY A 294 6.52 24.74 1.84
C GLY A 294 5.36 25.65 1.43
N TYR A 295 4.57 26.13 2.39
CA TYR A 295 3.37 26.94 2.12
C TYR A 295 3.40 28.34 2.71
N LEU A 296 4.25 28.63 3.69
CA LEU A 296 4.29 29.93 4.36
C LEU A 296 5.60 30.67 4.06
N GLN A 297 5.48 31.89 3.53
CA GLN A 297 6.61 32.80 3.35
C GLN A 297 6.88 33.63 4.61
N ASN A 298 8.04 34.29 4.65
CA ASN A 298 8.47 35.11 5.80
C ASN A 298 7.54 36.28 6.09
N PRO A 299 7.32 36.63 7.39
CA PRO A 299 6.40 37.67 7.81
C PRO A 299 6.83 39.11 7.51
N GLU A 300 8.06 39.32 7.07
CA GLU A 300 8.58 40.69 6.79
C GLU A 300 7.92 41.34 5.57
N GLU A 301 7.28 40.58 4.71
CA GLU A 301 6.49 41.12 3.62
C GLU A 301 5.14 41.64 4.15
N LYS A 302 4.91 42.95 3.96
CA LYS A 302 3.75 43.69 4.47
C LYS A 302 2.38 43.22 3.95
N ASN A 303 2.32 42.27 3.04
CA ASN A 303 1.08 41.83 2.40
C ASN A 303 0.73 40.36 2.80
N ILE A 304 -0.31 40.21 3.60
CA ILE A 304 -0.79 38.91 4.10
C ILE A 304 -1.18 37.93 2.98
N ARG A 305 -1.58 38.43 1.81
CA ARG A 305 -1.90 37.57 0.66
C ARG A 305 -0.70 36.77 0.16
N ASN A 306 0.50 37.28 0.42
CA ASN A 306 1.75 36.66 0.03
C ASN A 306 2.29 35.71 1.12
N CYS A 307 1.68 35.66 2.32
CA CYS A 307 2.15 34.78 3.39
C CYS A 307 1.80 33.32 3.15
N VAL A 308 0.72 33.00 2.42
CA VAL A 308 0.36 31.64 2.03
C VAL A 308 0.57 31.49 0.53
N VAL A 309 1.51 30.63 0.14
CA VAL A 309 1.87 30.38 -1.25
C VAL A 309 1.21 29.08 -1.71
N ILE A 310 0.16 29.23 -2.52
CA ILE A 310 -0.54 28.14 -3.18
C ILE A 310 -0.70 28.54 -4.65
N ASP A 311 -0.24 27.68 -5.56
CA ASP A 311 -0.29 27.94 -7.00
C ASP A 311 -1.56 27.35 -7.67
N ASP A 312 -1.74 27.62 -8.96
CA ASP A 312 -2.89 27.18 -9.74
C ASP A 312 -2.95 25.66 -9.97
N LYS A 313 -1.83 24.94 -9.82
CA LYS A 313 -1.79 23.46 -9.88
C LYS A 313 -2.26 22.84 -8.57
N GLN A 314 -2.03 23.56 -7.47
CA GLN A 314 -2.44 23.12 -6.14
C GLN A 314 -3.92 23.45 -5.88
N VAL A 315 -4.34 24.68 -6.19
CA VAL A 315 -5.75 25.11 -6.11
C VAL A 315 -6.08 25.92 -7.36
N PRO A 316 -6.72 25.32 -8.37
CA PRO A 316 -7.07 26.01 -9.61
C PRO A 316 -7.89 27.27 -9.40
N ASN A 317 -7.55 28.33 -10.13
CA ASN A 317 -8.26 29.61 -10.08
C ASN A 317 -9.77 29.47 -10.33
N LYS A 318 -10.19 28.51 -11.17
CA LYS A 318 -11.61 28.23 -11.40
C LYS A 318 -12.37 27.88 -10.11
N ILE A 319 -11.72 27.19 -9.16
CA ILE A 319 -12.33 26.84 -7.86
C ILE A 319 -12.46 28.08 -6.99
N ILE A 320 -11.43 28.93 -6.96
CA ILE A 320 -11.46 30.19 -6.20
C ILE A 320 -12.54 31.13 -6.77
N GLU A 321 -12.69 31.22 -8.08
CA GLU A 321 -13.73 32.06 -8.68
C GLU A 321 -15.14 31.51 -8.40
N LYS A 322 -15.34 30.18 -8.39
CA LYS A 322 -16.62 29.58 -7.97
C LYS A 322 -16.93 29.89 -6.49
N LEU A 323 -15.93 29.84 -5.60
CA LEU A 323 -16.08 30.21 -4.19
C LEU A 323 -16.49 31.68 -4.04
N LYS A 324 -15.81 32.61 -4.74
CA LYS A 324 -16.13 34.05 -4.75
C LYS A 324 -17.53 34.35 -5.26
N LYS A 325 -18.02 33.58 -6.22
CA LYS A 325 -19.35 33.73 -6.83
C LYS A 325 -20.44 32.97 -6.07
N HIS A 326 -20.13 32.39 -4.91
CA HIS A 326 -21.05 31.59 -4.09
C HIS A 326 -21.73 30.44 -4.88
N GLN A 327 -21.01 29.83 -5.82
CA GLN A 327 -21.54 28.75 -6.65
C GLN A 327 -21.49 27.39 -5.96
N PHE A 328 -20.65 27.23 -4.92
CA PHE A 328 -20.66 26.03 -4.12
C PHE A 328 -21.69 26.12 -2.99
N LYS A 329 -22.48 25.05 -2.82
CA LYS A 329 -23.40 24.85 -1.69
C LYS A 329 -22.85 23.87 -0.69
N LYS A 330 -21.97 22.96 -1.14
CA LYS A 330 -21.37 21.93 -0.31
C LYS A 330 -19.86 21.88 -0.46
N VAL A 331 -19.19 21.64 0.66
CA VAL A 331 -17.78 21.21 0.72
C VAL A 331 -17.75 19.88 1.47
N ILE A 332 -17.41 18.82 0.77
CA ILE A 332 -17.30 17.49 1.36
C ILE A 332 -15.81 17.19 1.54
N ILE A 333 -15.41 16.91 2.78
CA ILE A 333 -14.02 16.53 3.09
C ILE A 333 -14.02 15.05 3.43
N THR A 334 -13.26 14.23 2.70
CA THR A 334 -13.37 12.78 2.78
C THR A 334 -12.03 12.08 2.86
N GLY A 335 -12.03 10.87 3.39
CA GLY A 335 -10.91 9.95 3.51
C GLY A 335 -11.31 8.65 4.20
N MET A 336 -10.35 7.76 4.39
CA MET A 336 -10.52 6.50 5.11
C MET A 336 -9.62 6.45 6.35
N GLY A 337 -10.07 5.80 7.42
CA GLY A 337 -9.30 5.63 8.65
C GLY A 337 -8.83 6.97 9.25
N THR A 338 -7.54 7.12 9.53
CA THR A 338 -6.96 8.36 10.06
C THR A 338 -7.10 9.55 9.11
N CYS A 339 -7.16 9.33 7.80
CA CYS A 339 -7.47 10.39 6.83
C CYS A 339 -8.88 10.96 7.01
N TYR A 340 -9.87 10.13 7.38
CA TYR A 340 -11.19 10.63 7.76
C TYR A 340 -11.14 11.45 9.06
N THR A 341 -10.37 11.02 10.05
CA THR A 341 -10.18 11.79 11.28
C THR A 341 -9.56 13.17 10.98
N ALA A 342 -8.58 13.22 10.05
CA ALA A 342 -8.04 14.49 9.57
C ALA A 342 -9.11 15.32 8.83
N ALA A 343 -9.93 14.70 7.99
CA ALA A 343 -11.04 15.35 7.30
C ALA A 343 -12.02 16.00 8.28
N ALA A 344 -12.38 15.30 9.37
CA ALA A 344 -13.26 15.82 10.41
C ALA A 344 -12.65 17.05 11.12
N ALA A 345 -11.37 17.00 11.47
CA ALA A 345 -10.64 18.14 12.06
C ALA A 345 -10.61 19.34 11.10
N ILE A 346 -10.29 19.10 9.82
CA ILE A 346 -10.25 20.15 8.79
C ILE A 346 -11.64 20.77 8.60
N ALA A 347 -12.69 19.96 8.54
CA ALA A 347 -14.07 20.47 8.42
C ALA A 347 -14.46 21.38 9.60
N MET A 348 -14.03 21.01 10.81
CA MET A 348 -14.27 21.83 12.01
C MET A 348 -13.57 23.19 11.89
N TYR A 349 -12.29 23.21 11.52
CA TYR A 349 -11.54 24.47 11.32
C TYR A 349 -12.12 25.30 10.18
N MET A 350 -12.43 24.67 9.06
CA MET A 350 -12.99 25.36 7.89
C MET A 350 -14.32 26.02 8.22
N ARG A 351 -15.23 25.33 8.91
CA ARG A 351 -16.48 25.91 9.40
C ARG A 351 -16.25 27.10 10.34
N HIS A 352 -15.30 26.98 11.27
CA HIS A 352 -15.02 28.05 12.23
C HIS A 352 -14.42 29.29 11.56
N ILE A 353 -13.45 29.14 10.68
CA ILE A 353 -12.72 30.25 10.05
C ILE A 353 -13.58 30.92 8.97
N LEU A 354 -14.29 30.12 8.16
CA LEU A 354 -15.03 30.63 7.01
C LEU A 354 -16.52 30.97 7.32
N ARG A 355 -16.97 30.81 8.58
CA ARG A 355 -18.38 31.04 8.98
C ARG A 355 -18.99 32.35 8.52
N ASN A 356 -18.20 33.42 8.42
CA ASN A 356 -18.68 34.74 8.02
C ASN A 356 -18.81 34.89 6.50
N TYR A 357 -18.20 34.00 5.70
CA TYR A 357 -18.28 33.99 4.24
C TYR A 357 -19.25 32.94 3.72
N PHE A 358 -19.34 31.83 4.44
CA PHE A 358 -20.00 30.61 3.99
C PHE A 358 -21.13 30.17 4.91
N SER A 359 -21.95 31.14 5.40
CA SER A 359 -23.16 30.79 6.17
C SER A 359 -24.16 29.91 5.38
N HIS A 360 -24.04 29.92 4.04
CA HIS A 360 -24.89 29.16 3.11
C HIS A 360 -24.22 27.87 2.60
N ILE A 361 -22.95 27.62 2.94
CA ILE A 361 -22.23 26.42 2.49
C ILE A 361 -22.21 25.37 3.60
N GLN A 362 -22.68 24.17 3.27
CA GLN A 362 -22.54 22.99 4.15
C GLN A 362 -21.12 22.43 4.00
N ILE A 363 -20.38 22.36 5.12
CA ILE A 363 -19.02 21.79 5.15
C ILE A 363 -19.08 20.54 6.02
N GLU A 364 -18.92 19.37 5.43
CA GLU A 364 -19.15 18.09 6.08
C GLU A 364 -18.01 17.10 5.86
N PRO A 365 -17.57 16.39 6.92
CA PRO A 365 -16.66 15.27 6.77
C PRO A 365 -17.45 13.98 6.50
N HIS A 366 -17.03 13.18 5.54
CA HIS A 366 -17.62 11.88 5.24
C HIS A 366 -16.57 10.79 5.12
N ILE A 367 -16.86 9.59 5.60
CA ILE A 367 -16.05 8.40 5.32
C ILE A 367 -16.27 8.03 3.86
N ALA A 368 -15.17 7.75 3.12
CA ALA A 368 -15.26 7.60 1.67
C ALA A 368 -16.17 6.43 1.22
N THR A 369 -16.18 5.31 1.94
CA THR A 369 -17.11 4.19 1.70
C THR A 369 -18.56 4.60 1.82
N GLU A 370 -18.92 5.30 2.88
CA GLU A 370 -20.29 5.78 3.10
C GLU A 370 -20.65 6.89 2.10
N ALA A 371 -19.68 7.76 1.80
CA ALA A 371 -19.88 8.85 0.85
C ALA A 371 -20.22 8.33 -0.55
N SER A 372 -19.57 7.27 -1.01
CA SER A 372 -19.85 6.64 -2.30
C SER A 372 -21.21 5.94 -2.35
N ALA A 373 -21.68 5.41 -1.23
CA ALA A 373 -22.93 4.66 -1.17
C ALA A 373 -24.17 5.55 -0.91
N PHE A 374 -24.05 6.61 -0.07
CA PHE A 374 -25.21 7.30 0.48
C PHE A 374 -25.25 8.82 0.22
N TYR A 375 -24.12 9.45 -0.11
CA TYR A 375 -24.02 10.92 -0.16
C TYR A 375 -23.77 11.49 -1.56
N LEU A 376 -23.79 10.65 -2.61
CA LEU A 376 -23.70 11.10 -3.98
C LEU A 376 -25.04 11.67 -4.46
N SER A 377 -25.03 12.97 -4.80
CA SER A 377 -26.17 13.59 -5.48
C SER A 377 -26.09 13.32 -7.00
N PRO A 378 -27.23 13.25 -7.73
CA PRO A 378 -27.21 13.08 -9.19
C PRO A 378 -26.44 14.18 -9.93
N ASN A 379 -26.48 15.41 -9.43
CA ASN A 379 -25.68 16.56 -9.88
C ASN A 379 -24.89 17.10 -8.69
N MET A 380 -23.57 17.29 -8.87
CA MET A 380 -22.64 17.79 -7.87
C MET A 380 -21.83 19.01 -8.38
N GLU A 381 -22.31 19.74 -9.38
CA GLU A 381 -21.63 20.93 -9.91
C GLU A 381 -21.46 22.04 -8.85
N ASP A 382 -22.33 22.06 -7.83
CA ASP A 382 -22.28 22.95 -6.68
C ASP A 382 -21.49 22.39 -5.49
N THR A 383 -20.72 21.32 -5.69
CA THR A 383 -19.99 20.60 -4.65
C THR A 383 -18.48 20.68 -4.88
N LEU A 384 -17.74 21.05 -3.84
CA LEU A 384 -16.29 20.91 -3.76
C LEU A 384 -15.95 19.70 -2.88
N VAL A 385 -15.25 18.74 -3.45
CA VAL A 385 -14.71 17.59 -2.71
C VAL A 385 -13.25 17.86 -2.36
N ILE A 386 -12.88 17.70 -1.08
CA ILE A 386 -11.49 17.73 -0.61
C ILE A 386 -11.17 16.34 -0.09
N VAL A 387 -10.32 15.63 -0.79
CA VAL A 387 -9.93 14.26 -0.42
C VAL A 387 -8.61 14.25 0.34
N ILE A 388 -8.59 13.54 1.46
CA ILE A 388 -7.40 13.36 2.29
C ILE A 388 -6.84 11.95 2.01
N ALA A 389 -5.58 11.88 1.60
CA ALA A 389 -4.96 10.62 1.22
C ALA A 389 -3.49 10.54 1.68
N GLN A 390 -3.11 9.43 2.29
CA GLN A 390 -1.71 9.15 2.64
C GLN A 390 -1.01 8.45 1.47
N SER A 391 -1.43 7.24 1.09
CA SER A 391 -0.88 6.50 -0.05
C SER A 391 -1.40 6.98 -1.40
N GLY A 392 -2.59 7.53 -1.43
CA GLY A 392 -3.30 7.92 -2.66
C GLY A 392 -3.85 6.74 -3.46
N THR A 393 -3.73 5.51 -2.96
CA THR A 393 -4.14 4.28 -3.66
C THR A 393 -5.37 3.61 -3.05
N THR A 394 -5.94 4.17 -1.98
CA THR A 394 -7.12 3.61 -1.30
C THR A 394 -8.32 3.58 -2.25
N ILE A 395 -8.83 2.39 -2.52
CA ILE A 395 -9.87 2.12 -3.53
C ILE A 395 -11.12 2.96 -3.27
N ASP A 396 -11.67 2.88 -2.06
CA ASP A 396 -12.91 3.57 -1.70
C ASP A 396 -12.82 5.07 -1.92
N THR A 397 -11.69 5.66 -1.56
CA THR A 397 -11.44 7.08 -1.73
C THR A 397 -11.38 7.46 -3.22
N ASN A 398 -10.68 6.67 -4.04
CA ASN A 398 -10.53 6.92 -5.46
C ASN A 398 -11.86 6.73 -6.22
N VAL A 399 -12.63 5.68 -5.87
CA VAL A 399 -13.97 5.44 -6.41
C VAL A 399 -14.90 6.59 -6.10
N TYR A 400 -14.93 7.05 -4.84
CA TYR A 400 -15.77 8.20 -4.48
C TYR A 400 -15.42 9.46 -5.29
N VAL A 401 -14.14 9.80 -5.39
CA VAL A 401 -13.68 10.97 -6.16
C VAL A 401 -14.09 10.85 -7.62
N GLN A 402 -13.89 9.69 -8.23
CA GLN A 402 -14.28 9.44 -9.62
C GLN A 402 -15.79 9.64 -9.81
N MET A 403 -16.61 8.99 -8.97
CA MET A 403 -18.07 9.10 -9.04
C MET A 403 -18.57 10.53 -8.81
N ALA A 404 -17.94 11.30 -7.93
CA ALA A 404 -18.28 12.70 -7.69
C ALA A 404 -17.90 13.57 -8.90
N LYS A 405 -16.74 13.34 -9.51
CA LYS A 405 -16.29 14.04 -10.72
C LYS A 405 -17.20 13.77 -11.92
N GLU A 406 -17.63 12.54 -12.10
CA GLU A 406 -18.59 12.16 -13.16
C GLU A 406 -19.94 12.91 -13.02
N ARG A 407 -20.27 13.36 -11.80
CA ARG A 407 -21.47 14.16 -11.49
C ARG A 407 -21.22 15.67 -11.49
N GLY A 408 -20.05 16.12 -11.92
CA GLY A 408 -19.71 17.53 -12.07
C GLY A 408 -19.04 18.19 -10.87
N ALA A 409 -18.69 17.46 -9.80
CA ALA A 409 -17.98 18.01 -8.66
C ALA A 409 -16.59 18.55 -9.05
N ASN A 410 -16.16 19.62 -8.38
CA ASN A 410 -14.75 19.96 -8.35
C ASN A 410 -14.06 19.21 -7.21
N ALA A 411 -12.81 18.80 -7.42
CA ALA A 411 -12.09 18.01 -6.44
C ALA A 411 -10.66 18.54 -6.21
N LEU A 412 -10.25 18.58 -4.93
CA LEU A 412 -8.88 18.84 -4.48
C LEU A 412 -8.39 17.66 -3.66
N ALA A 413 -7.10 17.37 -3.69
CA ALA A 413 -6.48 16.41 -2.79
C ALA A 413 -5.51 17.07 -1.81
N ILE A 414 -5.48 16.59 -0.57
CA ILE A 414 -4.37 16.75 0.36
C ILE A 414 -3.68 15.39 0.44
N ALA A 415 -2.51 15.26 -0.16
CA ALA A 415 -1.87 13.98 -0.39
C ALA A 415 -0.42 13.95 0.10
N ASN A 416 0.06 12.76 0.46
CA ASN A 416 1.48 12.55 0.76
C ASN A 416 2.25 12.11 -0.49
N LYS A 417 1.79 11.08 -1.20
CA LYS A 417 2.52 10.54 -2.36
C LYS A 417 2.20 11.32 -3.63
N ARG A 418 3.25 11.81 -4.33
CA ARG A 418 3.11 12.56 -5.60
C ARG A 418 2.54 11.74 -6.74
N GLU A 419 2.71 10.43 -6.71
CA GLU A 419 2.25 9.50 -7.75
C GLU A 419 1.10 8.61 -7.26
N GLY A 420 0.39 9.00 -6.19
CA GLY A 420 -0.82 8.29 -5.76
C GLY A 420 -1.96 8.49 -6.76
N ASP A 421 -2.71 7.44 -7.06
CA ASP A 421 -3.79 7.45 -8.07
C ASP A 421 -4.76 8.63 -7.90
N VAL A 422 -5.08 8.98 -6.66
CA VAL A 422 -5.97 10.10 -6.34
C VAL A 422 -5.51 11.42 -6.95
N THR A 423 -4.19 11.63 -7.08
CA THR A 423 -3.63 12.87 -7.61
C THR A 423 -3.89 13.08 -9.10
N PHE A 424 -4.19 12.00 -9.82
CA PHE A 424 -4.58 12.03 -11.24
C PHE A 424 -6.09 12.19 -11.44
N LEU A 425 -6.89 12.03 -10.38
CA LEU A 425 -8.36 12.13 -10.44
C LEU A 425 -8.88 13.53 -10.10
N VAL A 426 -8.09 14.35 -9.41
CA VAL A 426 -8.52 15.66 -8.88
C VAL A 426 -8.12 16.83 -9.76
N ASP A 427 -8.72 17.99 -9.50
CA ASP A 427 -8.41 19.24 -10.22
C ASP A 427 -7.11 19.90 -9.73
N GLY A 428 -6.72 19.65 -8.49
CA GLY A 428 -5.49 20.18 -7.90
C GLY A 428 -5.08 19.40 -6.66
N THR A 429 -3.78 19.42 -6.32
CA THR A 429 -3.21 18.65 -5.22
C THR A 429 -2.28 19.48 -4.35
N LEU A 430 -2.53 19.46 -3.05
CA LEU A 430 -1.65 20.01 -2.03
C LEU A 430 -0.89 18.84 -1.37
N TYR A 431 0.43 18.94 -1.30
CA TYR A 431 1.27 17.91 -0.71
C TYR A 431 1.67 18.26 0.71
N ILE A 432 1.67 17.25 1.60
CA ILE A 432 2.26 17.37 2.93
C ILE A 432 3.79 17.19 2.83
N GLY A 433 4.54 17.80 3.73
CA GLY A 433 6.00 17.65 3.80
C GLY A 433 6.68 17.88 2.45
N SER A 434 7.41 16.88 2.01
CA SER A 434 8.07 16.84 0.69
C SER A 434 7.20 16.19 -0.40
N GLY A 435 6.04 15.65 -0.06
CA GLY A 435 5.21 14.80 -0.94
C GLY A 435 5.78 13.38 -1.10
N ARG A 436 6.60 12.92 -0.15
CA ARG A 436 7.29 11.62 -0.16
C ARG A 436 7.60 11.13 1.25
N ASP A 437 6.89 11.61 2.25
CA ASP A 437 7.15 11.25 3.63
C ASP A 437 6.62 9.84 3.91
N ILE A 438 7.55 8.90 4.14
CA ILE A 438 7.25 7.49 4.26
C ILE A 438 6.69 7.19 5.65
N GLU A 439 5.61 6.44 5.70
CA GLU A 439 5.12 5.72 6.87
C GLU A 439 5.06 4.23 6.54
N ILE A 440 5.79 3.43 7.31
CA ILE A 440 5.84 1.96 7.21
C ILE A 440 4.87 1.35 8.21
N ALA A 441 4.70 1.99 9.37
CA ALA A 441 3.70 1.59 10.33
C ALA A 441 2.27 1.73 9.75
N VAL A 442 1.40 0.75 10.06
CA VAL A 442 0.02 0.75 9.56
C VAL A 442 -0.77 1.98 10.00
N PRO A 443 -0.73 2.41 11.29
CA PRO A 443 -1.40 3.63 11.71
C PRO A 443 -0.64 4.86 11.20
N SER A 444 -1.33 5.76 10.51
CA SER A 444 -0.78 7.06 10.15
C SER A 444 -0.64 7.97 11.38
N THR A 445 0.51 8.58 11.57
CA THR A 445 0.86 9.42 12.71
C THR A 445 1.34 10.80 12.28
N LYS A 446 2.57 10.88 11.79
CA LYS A 446 3.17 12.14 11.32
C LYS A 446 2.43 12.73 10.13
N THR A 447 1.97 11.89 9.20
CA THR A 447 1.24 12.36 8.02
C THR A 447 -0.16 12.85 8.37
N TYR A 448 -0.84 12.23 9.35
CA TYR A 448 -2.11 12.74 9.89
C TYR A 448 -1.97 14.20 10.36
N THR A 449 -0.97 14.48 11.20
CA THR A 449 -0.74 15.84 11.72
C THR A 449 -0.45 16.82 10.58
N ALA A 450 0.39 16.43 9.63
CA ALA A 450 0.71 17.26 8.47
C ALA A 450 -0.52 17.50 7.55
N GLN A 451 -1.41 16.52 7.37
CA GLN A 451 -2.67 16.66 6.63
C GLN A 451 -3.58 17.72 7.26
N VAL A 452 -3.73 17.68 8.59
CA VAL A 452 -4.50 18.69 9.33
C VAL A 452 -3.89 20.08 9.14
N ILE A 453 -2.56 20.22 9.20
CA ILE A 453 -1.85 21.48 8.96
C ILE A 453 -2.10 22.01 7.55
N VAL A 454 -2.00 21.18 6.50
CA VAL A 454 -2.28 21.60 5.11
C VAL A 454 -3.74 22.01 4.94
N GLY A 455 -4.67 21.27 5.53
CA GLY A 455 -6.10 21.63 5.52
C GLY A 455 -6.37 22.99 6.19
N TYR A 456 -5.64 23.26 7.28
CA TYR A 456 -5.71 24.55 7.95
C TYR A 456 -5.12 25.67 7.06
N ILE A 457 -3.96 25.45 6.44
CA ILE A 457 -3.34 26.38 5.49
C ILE A 457 -4.26 26.65 4.30
N LEU A 458 -4.87 25.63 3.71
CA LEU A 458 -5.85 25.77 2.64
C LEU A 458 -7.04 26.63 3.08
N THR A 459 -7.52 26.45 4.31
CA THR A 459 -8.60 27.26 4.87
C THR A 459 -8.21 28.73 5.00
N LEU A 460 -6.99 29.02 5.47
CA LEU A 460 -6.46 30.39 5.55
C LEU A 460 -6.27 31.00 4.15
N TYR A 461 -5.80 30.21 3.18
CA TYR A 461 -5.68 30.64 1.78
C TYR A 461 -7.04 31.03 1.21
N ILE A 462 -8.06 30.18 1.32
CA ILE A 462 -9.41 30.47 0.86
C ILE A 462 -9.93 31.74 1.54
N SER A 463 -9.77 31.86 2.85
CA SER A 463 -10.15 33.06 3.60
C SER A 463 -9.48 34.33 3.05
N SER A 464 -8.19 34.27 2.73
CA SER A 464 -7.44 35.41 2.16
C SER A 464 -7.89 35.79 0.76
N GLN A 465 -8.36 34.83 -0.05
CA GLN A 465 -8.87 35.10 -1.40
C GLN A 465 -10.27 35.71 -1.40
N LEU A 466 -11.06 35.43 -0.38
CA LEU A 466 -12.40 35.95 -0.21
C LEU A 466 -12.41 37.38 0.42
N ASP A 467 -11.43 37.67 1.27
CA ASP A 467 -11.34 38.94 1.98
C ASP A 467 -10.41 39.92 1.29
N LYS A 468 -10.93 40.68 0.33
CA LYS A 468 -10.12 41.63 -0.43
C LYS A 468 -9.88 42.96 0.27
N GLN A 469 -10.62 43.34 1.34
CA GLN A 469 -10.64 44.73 1.83
C GLN A 469 -10.74 44.97 3.34
N ASN A 470 -10.77 43.94 4.21
CA ASN A 470 -11.00 44.14 5.64
C ASN A 470 -9.74 43.97 6.50
N PRO A 471 -9.18 45.07 7.09
CA PRO A 471 -7.96 45.02 7.92
C PRO A 471 -8.08 44.16 9.18
N LYS A 472 -9.28 44.02 9.76
CA LYS A 472 -9.50 43.17 10.94
C LYS A 472 -9.30 41.69 10.62
N TYR A 473 -9.63 41.30 9.41
CA TYR A 473 -9.44 39.95 8.92
C TYR A 473 -7.98 39.63 8.68
N SER A 474 -7.26 40.57 8.09
CA SER A 474 -5.81 40.44 7.89
C SER A 474 -5.07 40.14 9.19
N ASN A 475 -5.43 40.82 10.28
CA ASN A 475 -4.83 40.62 11.60
C ASN A 475 -5.20 39.23 12.20
N ARG A 476 -6.43 38.75 11.93
CA ARG A 476 -6.86 37.42 12.39
C ARG A 476 -6.08 36.34 11.65
N ILE A 477 -5.99 36.40 10.34
CA ILE A 477 -5.22 35.43 9.54
C ILE A 477 -3.76 35.42 9.98
N ARG A 478 -3.15 36.61 10.22
CA ARG A 478 -1.77 36.69 10.71
C ARG A 478 -1.57 35.97 12.02
N LYS A 479 -2.46 36.13 13.00
CA LYS A 479 -2.41 35.39 14.25
C LYS A 479 -2.45 33.87 14.05
N HIS A 480 -3.27 33.40 13.11
CA HIS A 480 -3.32 31.96 12.80
C HIS A 480 -2.04 31.46 12.11
N ILE A 481 -1.41 32.29 11.27
CA ILE A 481 -0.11 31.97 10.65
C ILE A 481 0.99 31.91 11.71
N ASP A 482 1.01 32.87 12.65
CA ASP A 482 1.97 32.87 13.75
C ASP A 482 1.81 31.62 14.63
N LEU A 483 0.57 31.26 14.99
CA LEU A 483 0.28 30.00 15.70
C LEU A 483 0.75 28.76 14.94
N LEU A 484 0.59 28.72 13.61
CA LEU A 484 1.09 27.59 12.81
C LEU A 484 2.61 27.46 12.88
N ARG A 485 3.33 28.59 12.89
CA ARG A 485 4.80 28.60 12.98
C ARG A 485 5.32 28.06 14.31
N ASP A 486 4.54 28.23 15.37
CA ASP A 486 4.88 27.72 16.70
C ASP A 486 4.61 26.22 16.85
N VAL A 487 3.83 25.60 15.95
CA VAL A 487 3.43 24.18 16.09
C VAL A 487 4.63 23.23 16.18
N PRO A 488 5.70 23.33 15.36
CA PRO A 488 6.83 22.41 15.47
C PRO A 488 7.48 22.43 16.85
N GLU A 489 7.63 23.62 17.45
CA GLU A 489 8.16 23.74 18.81
C GLU A 489 7.21 23.19 19.86
N LYS A 490 5.91 23.36 19.70
CA LYS A 490 4.91 22.80 20.61
C LYS A 490 4.89 21.28 20.57
N ILE A 491 5.13 20.67 19.41
CA ILE A 491 5.30 19.22 19.29
C ILE A 491 6.51 18.77 20.08
N ASP A 492 7.64 19.45 19.96
CA ASP A 492 8.86 19.13 20.68
C ASP A 492 8.69 19.23 22.20
N GLN A 493 8.09 20.33 22.67
CA GLN A 493 7.74 20.51 24.08
C GLN A 493 6.82 19.39 24.59
N THR A 494 5.87 18.94 23.76
CA THR A 494 4.99 17.82 24.10
C THR A 494 5.78 16.52 24.27
N PHE A 495 6.72 16.22 23.38
CA PHE A 495 7.58 15.05 23.52
C PHE A 495 8.42 15.11 24.80
N GLN A 496 9.01 16.27 25.13
CA GLN A 496 9.76 16.45 26.37
C GLN A 496 8.91 16.19 27.62
N ILE A 497 7.65 16.66 27.61
CA ILE A 497 6.71 16.39 28.70
C ILE A 497 6.41 14.89 28.80
N VAL A 498 6.10 14.25 27.66
CA VAL A 498 5.78 12.81 27.62
C VAL A 498 6.95 11.96 28.11
N ASP A 499 8.17 12.25 27.65
CA ASP A 499 9.37 11.49 28.01
C ASP A 499 9.72 11.61 29.48
N ASN A 500 9.44 12.76 30.09
CA ASN A 500 9.69 13.00 31.52
C ASN A 500 8.56 12.52 32.47
N TYR A 501 7.42 12.05 31.90
CA TYR A 501 6.25 11.75 32.73
C TYR A 501 6.21 10.26 33.13
N GLN A 502 6.75 9.92 34.29
CA GLN A 502 6.71 8.54 34.84
C GLN A 502 5.27 8.00 35.02
N SER A 503 4.27 8.88 35.14
CA SER A 503 2.85 8.52 35.26
C SER A 503 2.25 7.92 33.98
N LEU A 504 2.76 8.24 32.79
CA LEU A 504 2.32 7.65 31.52
C LEU A 504 2.62 6.15 31.45
N ASN A 505 3.76 5.72 31.97
CA ASN A 505 4.08 4.30 32.09
C ASN A 505 3.09 3.55 33.00
N LYS A 506 2.49 4.23 33.97
CA LYS A 506 1.47 3.68 34.84
C LYS A 506 0.11 3.58 34.13
N LEU A 507 -0.26 4.57 33.34
CA LEU A 507 -1.47 4.57 32.50
C LEU A 507 -1.39 3.50 31.39
N MET A 508 -0.25 3.33 30.74
CA MET A 508 -0.03 2.29 29.73
C MET A 508 -0.10 0.87 30.34
N ARG A 509 0.32 0.68 31.59
CA ARG A 509 0.16 -0.60 32.31
C ARG A 509 -1.30 -0.89 32.63
N ILE A 510 -2.10 0.13 32.91
CA ILE A 510 -3.55 0.00 33.15
C ILE A 510 -4.26 -0.35 31.83
N GLY A 511 -3.92 0.32 30.73
CA GLY A 511 -4.50 0.05 29.41
C GLY A 511 -4.28 -1.39 28.90
N ARG A 512 -3.13 -2.01 29.22
CA ARG A 512 -2.86 -3.42 28.88
C ARG A 512 -3.76 -4.45 29.58
N ASN A 513 -4.45 -4.06 30.63
CA ASN A 513 -5.36 -4.94 31.39
C ASN A 513 -6.81 -4.85 30.91
N TYR A 514 -7.11 -4.04 29.89
CA TYR A 514 -8.46 -3.82 29.35
C TYR A 514 -8.56 -4.08 27.84
N SER A 515 -7.52 -4.65 27.23
CA SER A 515 -7.53 -5.04 25.83
C SER A 515 -7.64 -6.55 25.65
#